data_52588208ab0ea0304f38b215c9f567cf
#
_entry.id   52588208ab0ea0304f38b215c9f567cf
#
_cell.length_a   1.000
_cell.length_b   1.000
_cell.length_c   1.000
_cell.angle_alpha   90.00
_cell.angle_beta   90.00
_cell.angle_gamma   90.00
#
_symmetry.space_group_name_H-M   'P 1'
#
loop_
_entity.id
_entity.type
_entity.pdbx_description
1 polymer ?
#
loop_
_entity_poly.entity_id
_entity_poly.type
_entity_poly.pdbx_seq_one_letter_code
_entity_poly.pdbx_strand_id
1 'polypeptide(L)'
;MPQYLLQVAYEPEAWAAMLKKPHNRLNAVRPEVEKLGGKLDVGWFSFGDYDLVAIVEMPDNTSAAAFSLAASASGAIKAIKTTPLLSLDEGIEAMKKAGKSGYRPPK
;
A
#
# COMPACT_ATOMS: atom_id res chain seq x y z
N MET A 1 12.14 -6.94 5.32
CA MET A 1 10.69 -6.77 5.57
C MET A 1 9.90 -6.92 4.28
N PRO A 2 8.69 -7.47 4.35
CA PRO A 2 7.83 -7.54 3.17
C PRO A 2 7.54 -6.16 2.60
N GLN A 3 7.42 -6.10 1.28
CA GLN A 3 7.08 -4.87 0.58
C GLN A 3 5.63 -4.91 0.10
N TYR A 4 5.02 -3.72 0.04
CA TYR A 4 3.63 -3.56 -0.37
C TYR A 4 3.53 -2.40 -1.35
N LEU A 5 2.69 -2.58 -2.37
CA LEU A 5 2.29 -1.49 -3.26
C LEU A 5 1.04 -0.86 -2.66
N LEU A 6 1.12 0.43 -2.35
CA LEU A 6 -0.02 1.22 -1.90
C LEU A 6 -0.53 2.07 -3.05
N GLN A 7 -1.84 2.03 -3.26
CA GLN A 7 -2.51 2.90 -4.23
C GLN A 7 -3.66 3.58 -3.51
N VAL A 8 -3.65 4.91 -3.53
CA VAL A 8 -4.55 5.71 -2.70
C VAL A 8 -5.31 6.70 -3.58
N ALA A 9 -6.62 6.77 -3.40
CA ALA A 9 -7.47 7.81 -3.97
C ALA A 9 -8.03 8.66 -2.83
N TYR A 10 -7.97 9.98 -2.97
CA TYR A 10 -8.40 10.93 -1.95
C TYR A 10 -9.83 11.40 -2.18
N GLU A 11 -10.52 11.69 -1.09
CA GLU A 11 -11.80 12.38 -1.15
C GLU A 11 -11.62 13.82 -1.65
N PRO A 12 -12.65 14.44 -2.26
CA PRO A 12 -12.54 15.82 -2.75
C PRO A 12 -12.11 16.81 -1.66
N GLU A 13 -12.55 16.62 -0.43
CA GLU A 13 -12.20 17.49 0.70
C GLU A 13 -10.71 17.44 0.99
N ALA A 14 -10.10 16.26 0.86
CA ALA A 14 -8.66 16.12 1.06
C ALA A 14 -7.88 16.85 -0.05
N TRP A 15 -8.33 16.71 -1.30
CA TRP A 15 -7.74 17.45 -2.40
C TRP A 15 -7.87 18.98 -2.21
N ALA A 16 -9.05 19.42 -1.77
CA ALA A 16 -9.26 20.86 -1.51
C ALA A 16 -8.27 21.39 -0.46
N ALA A 17 -8.03 20.62 0.60
CA ALA A 17 -7.05 20.97 1.62
C ALA A 17 -5.63 21.04 1.08
N MET A 18 -5.25 20.05 0.26
CA MET A 18 -3.91 20.00 -0.35
C MET A 18 -3.69 21.13 -1.36
N LEU A 19 -4.74 21.54 -2.08
CA LEU A 19 -4.64 22.68 -3.01
C LEU A 19 -4.42 24.00 -2.28
N LYS A 20 -5.01 24.14 -1.09
CA LYS A 20 -4.79 25.35 -0.27
C LYS A 20 -3.39 25.41 0.29
N LYS A 21 -2.79 24.26 0.60
CA LYS A 21 -1.45 24.15 1.17
C LYS A 21 -0.71 22.99 0.52
N PRO A 22 -0.19 23.17 -0.70
CA PRO A 22 0.53 22.11 -1.40
C PRO A 22 1.71 21.61 -0.58
N HIS A 23 1.86 20.29 -0.52
CA HIS A 23 2.94 19.67 0.24
C HIS A 23 3.23 18.26 -0.29
N ASN A 24 4.39 17.72 0.11
CA ASN A 24 4.74 16.33 -0.17
C ASN A 24 4.03 15.43 0.83
N ARG A 25 2.96 14.78 0.36
CA ARG A 25 2.13 13.93 1.22
C ARG A 25 2.89 12.74 1.80
N LEU A 26 3.87 12.22 1.08
CA LEU A 26 4.69 11.10 1.56
C LEU A 26 5.49 11.50 2.79
N ASN A 27 6.05 12.69 2.81
CA ASN A 27 6.77 13.19 3.98
C ASN A 27 5.84 13.34 5.18
N ALA A 28 4.58 13.70 4.93
CA ALA A 28 3.59 13.84 6.00
C ALA A 28 3.19 12.51 6.62
N VAL A 29 3.14 11.42 5.83
CA VAL A 29 2.71 10.10 6.33
C VAL A 29 3.87 9.21 6.75
N ARG A 30 5.10 9.56 6.41
CA ARG A 30 6.28 8.76 6.76
C ARG A 30 6.36 8.44 8.26
N PRO A 31 6.12 9.38 9.18
CA PRO A 31 6.16 9.05 10.61
C PRO A 31 5.14 8.01 11.03
N GLU A 32 3.94 8.00 10.43
CA GLU A 32 2.91 7.01 10.74
C GLU A 32 3.33 5.60 10.31
N VAL A 33 3.96 5.49 9.14
CA VAL A 33 4.50 4.21 8.66
C VAL A 33 5.59 3.72 9.60
N GLU A 34 6.48 4.61 10.01
CA GLU A 34 7.60 4.27 10.90
C GLU A 34 7.11 3.86 12.30
N LYS A 35 6.04 4.47 12.81
CA LYS A 35 5.44 4.08 14.08
C LYS A 35 4.92 2.65 14.08
N LEU A 36 4.54 2.14 12.91
CA LEU A 36 4.09 0.76 12.74
C LEU A 36 5.26 -0.20 12.48
N GLY A 37 6.48 0.30 12.57
CA GLY A 37 7.68 -0.51 12.36
C GLY A 37 8.08 -0.63 10.88
N GLY A 38 7.45 0.15 10.01
CA GLY A 38 7.69 0.09 8.58
C GLY A 38 8.63 1.17 8.07
N LYS A 39 8.77 1.19 6.75
CA LYS A 39 9.60 2.16 6.03
C LYS A 39 8.90 2.51 4.73
N LEU A 40 8.79 3.81 4.45
CA LEU A 40 8.27 4.29 3.17
C LEU A 40 9.44 4.46 2.22
N ASP A 41 9.51 3.61 1.19
CA ASP A 41 10.64 3.58 0.28
C ASP A 41 10.58 4.69 -0.78
N VAL A 42 9.49 4.72 -1.53
CA VAL A 42 9.36 5.65 -2.66
C VAL A 42 7.87 5.83 -2.98
N GLY A 43 7.53 6.96 -3.59
CA GLY A 43 6.17 7.17 -4.04
C GLY A 43 6.07 8.29 -5.05
N TRP A 44 4.90 8.37 -5.67
CA TRP A 44 4.56 9.32 -6.72
C TRP A 44 3.12 9.77 -6.59
N PHE A 45 2.82 11.00 -6.99
CA PHE A 45 1.46 11.37 -7.33
C PHE A 45 1.13 10.79 -8.70
N SER A 46 -0.15 10.49 -8.92
CA SER A 46 -0.62 9.94 -10.19
C SER A 46 -1.96 10.57 -10.58
N PHE A 47 -2.39 10.30 -11.79
CA PHE A 47 -3.68 10.75 -12.32
C PHE A 47 -4.43 9.52 -12.82
N GLY A 48 -5.73 9.43 -12.57
CA GLY A 48 -6.57 8.31 -13.00
C GLY A 48 -7.33 7.74 -11.82
N ASP A 49 -7.38 6.42 -11.73
CA ASP A 49 -8.12 5.75 -10.66
C ASP A 49 -7.55 6.01 -9.28
N TYR A 50 -6.25 6.22 -9.20
CA TYR A 50 -5.55 6.50 -7.95
C TYR A 50 -4.75 7.79 -8.07
N ASP A 51 -4.54 8.44 -6.95
CA ASP A 51 -3.89 9.75 -6.87
C ASP A 51 -2.47 9.67 -6.32
N LEU A 52 -2.17 8.63 -5.57
CA LEU A 52 -0.86 8.41 -4.97
C LEU A 52 -0.51 6.94 -5.08
N VAL A 53 0.73 6.66 -5.44
CA VAL A 53 1.27 5.29 -5.53
C VAL A 53 2.57 5.26 -4.76
N ALA A 54 2.73 4.27 -3.89
CA ALA A 54 3.94 4.17 -3.07
C ALA A 54 4.35 2.72 -2.84
N ILE A 55 5.63 2.53 -2.58
CA ILE A 55 6.17 1.26 -2.12
C ILE A 55 6.55 1.44 -0.66
N VAL A 56 6.01 0.58 0.20
CA VAL A 56 6.31 0.59 1.63
C VAL A 56 6.77 -0.79 2.07
N GLU A 57 7.61 -0.82 3.11
CA GLU A 57 7.97 -2.03 3.81
C GLU A 57 7.25 -2.04 5.14
N MET A 58 6.72 -3.19 5.53
CA MET A 58 6.08 -3.38 6.83
C MET A 58 6.58 -4.68 7.44
N PRO A 59 6.62 -4.78 8.79
CA PRO A 59 7.07 -6.01 9.44
C PRO A 59 6.23 -7.23 9.07
N ASP A 60 4.93 -7.03 8.89
CA ASP A 60 3.98 -8.12 8.63
C ASP A 60 2.70 -7.56 8.03
N ASN A 61 1.81 -8.47 7.63
CA ASN A 61 0.52 -8.11 7.04
C ASN A 61 -0.38 -7.36 8.02
N THR A 62 -0.31 -7.67 9.30
CA THR A 62 -1.11 -7.00 10.33
C THR A 62 -0.77 -5.52 10.41
N SER A 63 0.52 -5.19 10.38
CA SER A 63 0.98 -3.79 10.39
C SER A 63 0.57 -3.05 9.11
N ALA A 64 0.68 -3.72 7.97
CA ALA A 64 0.25 -3.14 6.70
C ALA A 64 -1.26 -2.87 6.70
N ALA A 65 -2.06 -3.82 7.20
CA ALA A 65 -3.50 -3.65 7.35
C ALA A 65 -3.84 -2.52 8.33
N ALA A 66 -3.09 -2.41 9.42
CA ALA A 66 -3.29 -1.34 10.40
C ALA A 66 -3.14 0.05 9.77
N PHE A 67 -2.13 0.22 8.92
CA PHE A 67 -1.96 1.49 8.20
C PHE A 67 -3.17 1.78 7.29
N SER A 68 -3.63 0.78 6.53
CA SER A 68 -4.78 0.93 5.64
C SER A 68 -6.06 1.28 6.41
N LEU A 69 -6.27 0.65 7.56
CA LEU A 69 -7.43 0.93 8.40
C LEU A 69 -7.39 2.34 8.97
N ALA A 70 -6.22 2.77 9.45
CA ALA A 70 -6.05 4.13 10.00
C ALA A 70 -6.29 5.18 8.91
N ALA A 71 -5.74 4.98 7.73
CA ALA A 71 -5.93 5.90 6.61
C ALA A 71 -7.40 5.97 6.20
N SER A 72 -8.06 4.83 6.09
CA SER A 72 -9.48 4.75 5.71
C SER A 72 -10.38 5.41 6.75
N ALA A 73 -10.07 5.23 8.04
CA ALA A 73 -10.87 5.80 9.13
C ALA A 73 -10.74 7.32 9.23
N SER A 74 -9.73 7.91 8.60
CA SER A 74 -9.51 9.36 8.67
C SER A 74 -10.57 10.19 7.94
N GLY A 75 -11.33 9.57 7.03
CA GLY A 75 -12.30 10.28 6.20
C GLY A 75 -11.70 10.97 4.97
N ALA A 76 -10.38 10.99 4.84
CA ALA A 76 -9.69 11.66 3.73
C ALA A 76 -9.50 10.75 2.51
N ILE A 77 -9.67 9.45 2.69
CA ILE A 77 -9.36 8.44 1.67
C ILE A 77 -10.66 7.90 1.08
N LYS A 78 -10.78 8.04 -0.25
CA LYS A 78 -11.91 7.47 -1.01
C LYS A 78 -11.70 5.98 -1.22
N ALA A 79 -10.47 5.58 -1.54
CA ALA A 79 -10.13 4.18 -1.76
C ALA A 79 -8.64 3.97 -1.46
N ILE A 80 -8.32 2.81 -0.94
CA ILE A 80 -6.93 2.41 -0.73
C ILE A 80 -6.80 0.94 -1.11
N LYS A 81 -5.74 0.63 -1.87
CA LYS A 81 -5.42 -0.72 -2.27
C LYS A 81 -4.01 -1.04 -1.82
N THR A 82 -3.88 -2.08 -1.00
CA THR A 82 -2.60 -2.53 -0.47
C THR A 82 -2.31 -3.91 -1.05
N THR A 83 -1.29 -4.01 -1.89
CA THR A 83 -0.95 -5.25 -2.58
C THR A 83 0.37 -5.78 -2.04
N PRO A 84 0.37 -6.96 -1.41
CA PRO A 84 1.63 -7.60 -1.00
C PRO A 84 2.46 -7.94 -2.24
N LEU A 85 3.75 -7.67 -2.16
CA LEU A 85 4.68 -7.96 -3.24
C LEU A 85 5.59 -9.10 -2.83
N LEU A 86 5.90 -9.97 -3.80
CA LEU A 86 6.89 -11.03 -3.63
C LEU A 86 8.14 -10.65 -4.42
N SER A 87 9.31 -10.98 -3.88
CA SER A 87 10.52 -10.94 -4.70
C SER A 87 10.39 -12.00 -5.80
N LEU A 88 11.21 -11.87 -6.85
CA LEU A 88 11.19 -12.87 -7.92
C LEU A 88 11.57 -14.25 -7.40
N ASP A 89 12.50 -14.32 -6.43
CA ASP A 89 12.90 -15.59 -5.82
C ASP A 89 11.75 -16.19 -5.00
N GLU A 90 11.04 -15.38 -4.22
CA GLU A 90 9.86 -15.84 -3.50
C GLU A 90 8.76 -16.32 -4.45
N GLY A 91 8.61 -15.64 -5.58
CA GLY A 91 7.68 -16.05 -6.63
C GLY A 91 8.03 -17.42 -7.21
N ILE A 92 9.32 -17.68 -7.43
CA ILE A 92 9.80 -18.98 -7.91
C ILE A 92 9.49 -20.07 -6.88
N GLU A 93 9.75 -19.80 -5.59
CA GLU A 93 9.42 -20.74 -4.53
C GLU A 93 7.91 -21.04 -4.47
N ALA A 94 7.10 -20.01 -4.64
CA ALA A 94 5.64 -20.19 -4.70
C ALA A 94 5.23 -21.08 -5.87
N MET A 95 5.86 -20.91 -7.04
CA MET A 95 5.61 -21.76 -8.20
C MET A 95 5.96 -23.22 -7.93
N LYS A 96 7.10 -23.46 -7.26
CA LYS A 96 7.51 -24.83 -6.90
C LYS A 96 6.51 -25.47 -5.95
N LYS A 97 6.05 -24.73 -4.94
CA LYS A 97 5.04 -25.23 -4.00
C LYS A 97 3.71 -25.49 -4.69
N ALA A 98 3.29 -24.59 -5.58
CA ALA A 98 2.05 -24.75 -6.34
C ALA A 98 2.07 -26.00 -7.20
N GLY A 99 3.21 -26.31 -7.83
CA GLY A 99 3.36 -27.52 -8.64
C GLY A 99 3.20 -28.82 -7.86
N LYS A 100 3.34 -28.76 -6.53
CA LYS A 100 3.18 -29.92 -5.65
C LYS A 100 1.83 -29.95 -4.95
N SER A 101 0.97 -28.96 -5.19
CA SER A 101 -0.29 -28.81 -4.44
C SER A 101 -1.35 -29.85 -4.80
N GLY A 102 -1.30 -30.40 -6.00
CA GLY A 102 -2.35 -31.29 -6.48
C GLY A 102 -3.67 -30.59 -6.81
N TYR A 103 -3.67 -29.27 -6.87
CA TYR A 103 -4.89 -28.51 -7.19
C TYR A 103 -5.46 -28.91 -8.55
N ARG A 104 -6.77 -29.10 -8.60
CA ARG A 104 -7.51 -29.39 -9.83
C ARG A 104 -8.57 -28.32 -10.06
N PRO A 105 -8.74 -27.85 -11.32
CA PRO A 105 -9.76 -26.84 -11.59
C PRO A 105 -11.16 -27.41 -11.36
N PRO A 106 -12.12 -26.56 -10.97
CA PRO A 106 -13.52 -26.97 -10.86
C PRO A 106 -14.07 -27.46 -12.20
N LYS A 107 -15.02 -28.39 -12.15
CA LYS A 107 -15.71 -28.90 -13.33
C LYS A 107 -17.17 -28.50 -13.31
#